data_dbb758e1eb7f6b90ba1ebc0436c2afcd
#
_entry.id   dbb758e1eb7f6b90ba1ebc0436c2afcd
#
_cell.length_a   1.000
_cell.length_b   1.000
_cell.length_c   1.000
_cell.angle_alpha   90.00
_cell.angle_beta   90.00
_cell.angle_gamma   90.00
#
_symmetry.space_group_name_H-M   'P 1'
#
loop_
_entity.id
_entity.type
_entity.pdbx_description
1 polymer ?
#
loop_
_entity_poly.entity_id
_entity_poly.type
_entity_poly.pdbx_seq_one_letter_code
_entity_poly.pdbx_strand_id
1 'polypeptide(L)'
;MKNERKNLKKNQIISFVITVVVIVAVNIIASFVYTRIDLTSEKRYTLSDTSKEVLSNLDDYVYFRIYLEGEFPAGFKKLRKETKEMLDEFRAYSKFIDYDFINPSESNDAAERNETYKILYQSGLNPTELSIQTKDGAQQIVIWPCALVTYQGKELPLDLLDTQVGK
;
A
#
# COMPACT_ATOMS: atom_id res chain seq x y z
N MET A 1 46.78 1.74 45.15
CA MET A 1 46.05 0.64 44.48
C MET A 1 44.52 0.75 44.62
N LYS A 2 43.90 1.06 45.77
CA LYS A 2 42.42 1.12 45.93
C LYS A 2 41.76 2.31 45.18
N ASN A 3 42.45 3.46 45.11
CA ASN A 3 41.95 4.69 44.44
C ASN A 3 42.01 4.57 42.90
N GLU A 4 43.03 3.92 42.37
CA GLU A 4 43.17 3.75 40.91
C GLU A 4 42.06 2.85 40.34
N ARG A 5 41.71 1.75 41.06
CA ARG A 5 40.59 0.87 40.65
C ARG A 5 39.23 1.57 40.69
N LYS A 6 39.06 2.54 41.61
CA LYS A 6 37.82 3.32 41.71
C LYS A 6 37.71 4.33 40.54
N ASN A 7 38.83 4.92 40.14
CA ASN A 7 38.88 5.84 38.99
C ASN A 7 38.68 5.10 37.67
N LEU A 8 39.24 3.89 37.54
CA LEU A 8 39.04 3.05 36.34
C LEU A 8 37.55 2.66 36.16
N LYS A 9 36.91 2.22 37.23
CA LYS A 9 35.47 1.89 37.20
C LYS A 9 34.60 3.13 36.91
N LYS A 10 34.93 4.29 37.47
CA LYS A 10 34.23 5.54 37.16
C LYS A 10 34.34 5.92 35.68
N ASN A 11 35.56 5.84 35.14
CA ASN A 11 35.80 6.13 33.71
C ASN A 11 35.09 5.15 32.77
N GLN A 12 35.04 3.87 33.14
CA GLN A 12 34.30 2.86 32.37
C GLN A 12 32.78 3.13 32.37
N ILE A 13 32.21 3.52 33.53
CA ILE A 13 30.78 3.87 33.61
C ILE A 13 30.48 5.14 32.81
N ILE A 14 31.35 6.14 32.91
CA ILE A 14 31.18 7.38 32.13
C ILE A 14 31.26 7.08 30.63
N SER A 15 32.23 6.27 30.18
CA SER A 15 32.35 5.86 28.78
C SER A 15 31.14 5.11 28.30
N PHE A 16 30.60 4.18 29.11
CA PHE A 16 29.39 3.44 28.81
C PHE A 16 28.17 4.37 28.66
N VAL A 17 27.99 5.33 29.59
CA VAL A 17 26.89 6.29 29.53
C VAL A 17 26.99 7.17 28.28
N ILE A 18 28.20 7.65 27.95
CA ILE A 18 28.43 8.44 26.73
C ILE A 18 28.08 7.62 25.48
N THR A 19 28.49 6.35 25.42
CA THR A 19 28.16 5.47 24.28
C THR A 19 26.66 5.30 24.13
N VAL A 20 25.92 5.07 25.20
CA VAL A 20 24.45 4.97 25.18
C VAL A 20 23.80 6.27 24.70
N VAL A 21 24.27 7.43 25.19
CA VAL A 21 23.76 8.73 24.75
C VAL A 21 24.01 8.96 23.26
N VAL A 22 25.20 8.59 22.75
CA VAL A 22 25.51 8.70 21.32
C VAL A 22 24.58 7.81 20.49
N ILE A 23 24.36 6.56 20.89
CA ILE A 23 23.45 5.64 20.19
C ILE A 23 22.04 6.22 20.13
N VAL A 24 21.53 6.74 21.26
CA VAL A 24 20.19 7.36 21.31
C VAL A 24 20.13 8.60 20.41
N ALA A 25 21.16 9.45 20.45
CA ALA A 25 21.21 10.64 19.60
C ALA A 25 21.23 10.29 18.11
N VAL A 26 22.01 9.27 17.71
CA VAL A 26 22.03 8.78 16.32
C VAL A 26 20.66 8.24 15.91
N ASN A 27 19.98 7.48 16.77
CA ASN A 27 18.63 6.99 16.48
C ASN A 27 17.61 8.13 16.33
N ILE A 28 17.67 9.15 17.17
CA ILE A 28 16.81 10.32 17.06
C ILE A 28 17.07 11.05 15.73
N ILE A 29 18.33 11.31 15.38
CA ILE A 29 18.69 11.95 14.12
C ILE A 29 18.23 11.10 12.93
N ALA A 30 18.45 9.79 12.97
CA ALA A 30 18.02 8.87 11.92
C ALA A 30 16.49 8.85 11.74
N SER A 31 15.71 9.08 12.79
CA SER A 31 14.26 9.16 12.69
C SER A 31 13.76 10.42 11.98
N PHE A 32 14.54 11.49 11.96
CA PHE A 32 14.24 12.72 11.19
C PHE A 32 14.73 12.66 9.74
N VAL A 33 15.72 11.82 9.45
CA VAL A 33 16.28 11.61 8.10
C VAL A 33 15.70 10.32 7.53
N TYR A 34 14.39 10.28 7.35
CA TYR A 34 13.73 9.15 6.71
C TYR A 34 13.91 9.26 5.20
N THR A 35 14.96 8.62 4.67
CA THR A 35 15.16 8.49 3.22
C THR A 35 14.76 7.09 2.79
N ARG A 36 13.71 7.00 1.99
CA ARG A 36 13.29 5.75 1.35
C ARG A 36 14.25 5.46 0.21
N ILE A 37 15.05 4.41 0.34
CA ILE A 37 15.97 3.96 -0.72
C ILE A 37 15.28 2.80 -1.43
N ASP A 38 14.90 3.02 -2.69
CA ASP A 38 14.44 1.96 -3.57
C ASP A 38 15.65 1.18 -4.09
N LEU A 39 15.81 -0.04 -3.56
CA LEU A 39 16.89 -0.96 -3.93
C LEU A 39 16.57 -1.81 -5.18
N THR A 40 15.42 -1.59 -5.82
CA THR A 40 15.07 -2.28 -7.05
C THR A 40 15.85 -1.68 -8.22
N SER A 41 16.40 -2.54 -9.08
CA SER A 41 17.15 -2.10 -10.27
C SER A 41 16.29 -1.30 -11.26
N GLU A 42 14.97 -1.40 -11.19
CA GLU A 42 14.02 -0.76 -12.09
C GLU A 42 13.31 0.45 -11.45
N LYS A 43 13.62 0.80 -10.20
CA LYS A 43 12.97 1.90 -9.45
C LYS A 43 11.43 1.86 -9.51
N ARG A 44 10.86 0.66 -9.49
CA ARG A 44 9.42 0.41 -9.68
C ARG A 44 8.53 1.14 -8.66
N TYR A 45 9.08 1.44 -7.50
CA TYR A 45 8.38 2.09 -6.39
C TYR A 45 8.81 3.55 -6.18
N THR A 46 9.55 4.12 -7.14
CA THR A 46 9.92 5.54 -7.09
C THR A 46 9.02 6.34 -8.00
N LEU A 47 8.21 7.22 -7.40
CA LEU A 47 7.32 8.10 -8.15
C LEU A 47 8.13 9.07 -9.03
N SER A 48 7.59 9.38 -10.21
CA SER A 48 8.14 10.45 -11.04
C SER A 48 8.04 11.79 -10.32
N ASP A 49 8.91 12.72 -10.66
CA ASP A 49 8.88 14.05 -10.03
C ASP A 49 7.57 14.79 -10.32
N THR A 50 6.98 14.59 -11.50
CA THR A 50 5.63 15.09 -11.83
C THR A 50 4.57 14.50 -10.91
N SER A 51 4.61 13.19 -10.62
CA SER A 51 3.66 12.56 -9.70
C SER A 51 3.80 13.13 -8.27
N LYS A 52 5.03 13.34 -7.81
CA LYS A 52 5.29 13.96 -6.49
C LYS A 52 4.76 15.40 -6.43
N GLU A 53 4.95 16.17 -7.50
CA GLU A 53 4.43 17.53 -7.60
C GLU A 53 2.91 17.55 -7.53
N VAL A 54 2.22 16.68 -8.28
CA VAL A 54 0.76 16.55 -8.22
C VAL A 54 0.29 16.21 -6.81
N LEU A 55 0.90 15.20 -6.18
CA LEU A 55 0.53 14.76 -4.83
C LEU A 55 0.75 15.86 -3.78
N SER A 56 1.84 16.61 -3.88
CA SER A 56 2.15 17.70 -2.94
C SER A 56 1.23 18.91 -3.09
N ASN A 57 0.62 19.10 -4.26
CA ASN A 57 -0.29 20.20 -4.57
C ASN A 57 -1.78 19.85 -4.38
N LEU A 58 -2.09 18.65 -3.87
CA LEU A 58 -3.48 18.30 -3.54
C LEU A 58 -4.01 19.22 -2.43
N ASP A 59 -5.20 19.74 -2.64
CA ASP A 59 -5.92 20.65 -1.74
C ASP A 59 -7.12 19.98 -1.05
N ASP A 60 -7.52 18.77 -1.49
CA ASP A 60 -8.63 17.99 -0.94
C ASP A 60 -8.27 16.51 -0.92
N TYR A 61 -9.07 15.71 -0.19
CA TYR A 61 -8.86 14.26 -0.07
C TYR A 61 -9.17 13.54 -1.38
N VAL A 62 -8.24 12.67 -1.77
CA VAL A 62 -8.44 11.66 -2.80
C VAL A 62 -8.61 10.31 -2.09
N TYR A 63 -9.78 9.72 -2.26
CA TYR A 63 -10.14 8.45 -1.63
C TYR A 63 -10.25 7.34 -2.66
N PHE A 64 -9.48 6.26 -2.48
CA PHE A 64 -9.47 5.11 -3.36
C PHE A 64 -10.23 3.96 -2.70
N ARG A 65 -11.33 3.54 -3.31
CA ARG A 65 -12.03 2.29 -2.96
C ARG A 65 -11.59 1.20 -3.93
N ILE A 66 -10.73 0.30 -3.48
CA ILE A 66 -10.14 -0.76 -4.31
C ILE A 66 -10.92 -2.06 -4.09
N TYR A 67 -11.54 -2.58 -5.15
CA TYR A 67 -12.37 -3.77 -5.09
C TYR A 67 -11.56 -5.05 -5.31
N LEU A 68 -10.32 -5.07 -4.87
CA LEU A 68 -9.38 -6.18 -5.02
C LEU A 68 -9.02 -6.77 -3.65
N GLU A 69 -10.03 -7.29 -2.94
CA GLU A 69 -9.90 -7.99 -1.66
C GLU A 69 -10.62 -9.34 -1.73
N GLY A 70 -10.03 -10.38 -1.14
CA GLY A 70 -10.58 -11.74 -1.11
C GLY A 70 -9.55 -12.83 -1.44
N GLU A 71 -10.04 -14.04 -1.72
CA GLU A 71 -9.21 -15.17 -2.10
C GLU A 71 -8.98 -15.19 -3.61
N PHE A 72 -7.73 -14.93 -4.02
CA PHE A 72 -7.35 -14.80 -5.43
C PHE A 72 -6.19 -15.73 -5.81
N PRO A 73 -6.04 -16.06 -7.11
CA PRO A 73 -4.82 -16.60 -7.68
C PRO A 73 -3.62 -15.67 -7.43
N ALA A 74 -2.41 -16.25 -7.43
CA ALA A 74 -1.17 -15.55 -7.06
C ALA A 74 -0.95 -14.22 -7.82
N GLY A 75 -1.35 -14.14 -9.10
CA GLY A 75 -1.24 -12.92 -9.90
C GLY A 75 -2.04 -11.74 -9.33
N PHE A 76 -3.28 -11.98 -8.89
CA PHE A 76 -4.11 -10.94 -8.28
C PHE A 76 -3.69 -10.59 -6.85
N LYS A 77 -3.18 -11.56 -6.08
CA LYS A 77 -2.55 -11.27 -4.77
C LYS A 77 -1.33 -10.36 -4.93
N LYS A 78 -0.55 -10.58 -6.00
CA LYS A 78 0.58 -9.70 -6.36
C LYS A 78 0.10 -8.31 -6.76
N LEU A 79 -0.90 -8.21 -7.65
CA LEU A 79 -1.49 -6.93 -8.07
C LEU A 79 -2.00 -6.14 -6.86
N ARG A 80 -2.76 -6.79 -5.96
CA ARG A 80 -3.23 -6.16 -4.72
C ARG A 80 -2.08 -5.59 -3.89
N LYS A 81 -1.01 -6.38 -3.71
CA LYS A 81 0.16 -5.97 -2.95
C LYS A 81 0.84 -4.76 -3.60
N GLU A 82 1.07 -4.80 -4.91
CA GLU A 82 1.72 -3.70 -5.65
C GLU A 82 0.86 -2.42 -5.64
N THR A 83 -0.46 -2.55 -5.78
CA THR A 83 -1.39 -1.41 -5.64
C THR A 83 -1.31 -0.80 -4.24
N LYS A 84 -1.28 -1.64 -3.19
CA LYS A 84 -1.12 -1.14 -1.81
C LYS A 84 0.20 -0.40 -1.62
N GLU A 85 1.30 -0.97 -2.08
CA GLU A 85 2.63 -0.36 -1.97
C GLU A 85 2.70 0.98 -2.70
N MET A 86 2.08 1.10 -3.87
CA MET A 86 1.98 2.36 -4.61
C MET A 86 1.15 3.42 -3.86
N LEU A 87 0.02 3.04 -3.27
CA LEU A 87 -0.81 3.97 -2.51
C LEU A 87 -0.17 4.37 -1.18
N ASP A 88 0.57 3.47 -0.53
CA ASP A 88 1.40 3.80 0.63
C ASP A 88 2.50 4.82 0.25
N GLU A 89 3.08 4.68 -0.95
CA GLU A 89 4.02 5.67 -1.47
C GLU A 89 3.34 7.03 -1.71
N PHE A 90 2.12 7.06 -2.27
CA PHE A 90 1.36 8.30 -2.43
C PHE A 90 1.10 8.98 -1.08
N ARG A 91 0.73 8.21 -0.05
CA ARG A 91 0.56 8.71 1.32
C ARG A 91 1.83 9.33 1.92
N ALA A 92 3.00 8.86 1.52
CA ALA A 92 4.26 9.42 1.99
C ALA A 92 4.50 10.85 1.45
N TYR A 93 3.90 11.21 0.31
CA TYR A 93 4.02 12.52 -0.32
C TYR A 93 2.82 13.43 -0.07
N SER A 94 1.65 12.88 0.27
CA SER A 94 0.44 13.67 0.53
C SER A 94 -0.40 13.11 1.66
N LYS A 95 -0.74 13.94 2.62
CA LYS A 95 -1.70 13.62 3.70
C LYS A 95 -3.15 13.51 3.22
N PHE A 96 -3.42 13.91 1.98
CA PHE A 96 -4.73 13.91 1.38
C PHE A 96 -5.07 12.60 0.64
N ILE A 97 -4.19 11.61 0.66
CA ILE A 97 -4.44 10.29 0.07
C ILE A 97 -4.98 9.35 1.14
N ASP A 98 -6.12 8.73 0.85
CA ASP A 98 -6.68 7.66 1.67
C ASP A 98 -7.22 6.52 0.80
N TYR A 99 -7.25 5.29 1.32
CA TYR A 99 -7.70 4.15 0.55
C TYR A 99 -8.19 3.00 1.43
N ASP A 100 -9.12 2.22 0.89
CA ASP A 100 -9.59 0.94 1.44
C ASP A 100 -9.63 -0.15 0.39
N PHE A 101 -9.33 -1.38 0.82
CA PHE A 101 -9.57 -2.59 0.03
C PHE A 101 -10.91 -3.21 0.47
N ILE A 102 -11.78 -3.43 -0.50
CA ILE A 102 -13.15 -3.91 -0.29
C ILE A 102 -13.32 -5.23 -1.03
N ASN A 103 -13.88 -6.22 -0.35
CA ASN A 103 -14.26 -7.47 -0.97
C ASN A 103 -15.73 -7.39 -1.43
N PRO A 104 -16.02 -7.24 -2.71
CA PRO A 104 -17.40 -7.17 -3.20
C PRO A 104 -18.12 -8.52 -3.14
N SER A 105 -17.39 -9.61 -2.88
CA SER A 105 -17.92 -10.98 -2.78
C SER A 105 -18.02 -11.47 -1.33
N GLU A 106 -17.90 -10.58 -0.34
CA GLU A 106 -17.83 -10.96 1.08
C GLU A 106 -19.11 -11.60 1.60
N SER A 107 -20.29 -11.13 1.14
CA SER A 107 -21.56 -11.67 1.58
C SER A 107 -21.76 -13.13 1.14
N ASN A 108 -22.24 -13.96 2.06
CA ASN A 108 -22.66 -15.33 1.75
C ASN A 108 -23.99 -15.39 1.00
N ASP A 109 -24.79 -14.31 1.02
CA ASP A 109 -26.04 -14.22 0.29
C ASP A 109 -25.78 -13.84 -1.18
N ALA A 110 -26.28 -14.69 -2.09
CA ALA A 110 -26.14 -14.46 -3.52
C ALA A 110 -26.92 -13.22 -4.01
N ALA A 111 -28.05 -12.88 -3.39
CA ALA A 111 -28.83 -11.70 -3.77
C ALA A 111 -28.07 -10.41 -3.42
N GLU A 112 -27.49 -10.34 -2.23
CA GLU A 112 -26.66 -9.19 -1.80
C GLU A 112 -25.42 -9.03 -2.67
N ARG A 113 -24.73 -10.14 -3.00
CA ARG A 113 -23.57 -10.07 -3.92
C ARG A 113 -23.97 -9.55 -5.29
N ASN A 114 -25.08 -10.04 -5.84
CA ASN A 114 -25.54 -9.60 -7.15
C ASN A 114 -25.94 -8.12 -7.15
N GLU A 115 -26.51 -7.61 -6.07
CA GLU A 115 -26.82 -6.19 -5.94
C GLU A 115 -25.55 -5.35 -5.87
N THR A 116 -24.55 -5.78 -5.08
CA THR A 116 -23.22 -5.15 -5.04
C THR A 116 -22.60 -5.11 -6.43
N TYR A 117 -22.57 -6.21 -7.15
CA TYR A 117 -22.03 -6.28 -8.52
C TYR A 117 -22.76 -5.34 -9.47
N LYS A 118 -24.09 -5.26 -9.37
CA LYS A 118 -24.90 -4.34 -10.17
C LYS A 118 -24.50 -2.88 -9.94
N ILE A 119 -24.30 -2.49 -8.68
CA ILE A 119 -23.86 -1.14 -8.31
C ILE A 119 -22.48 -0.86 -8.92
N LEU A 120 -21.54 -1.80 -8.84
CA LEU A 120 -20.20 -1.65 -9.42
C LEU A 120 -20.25 -1.49 -10.94
N TYR A 121 -21.07 -2.30 -11.64
CA TYR A 121 -21.30 -2.14 -13.07
C TYR A 121 -21.89 -0.77 -13.43
N GLN A 122 -22.84 -0.28 -12.64
CA GLN A 122 -23.43 1.04 -12.86
C GLN A 122 -22.44 2.18 -12.63
N SER A 123 -21.43 1.95 -11.78
CA SER A 123 -20.31 2.87 -11.56
C SER A 123 -19.22 2.79 -12.66
N GLY A 124 -19.43 1.97 -13.70
CA GLY A 124 -18.50 1.83 -14.82
C GLY A 124 -17.33 0.88 -14.55
N LEU A 125 -17.41 0.05 -13.50
CA LEU A 125 -16.39 -0.93 -13.17
C LEU A 125 -16.72 -2.29 -13.80
N ASN A 126 -15.68 -3.02 -14.23
CA ASN A 126 -15.87 -4.31 -14.88
C ASN A 126 -15.10 -5.41 -14.13
N PRO A 127 -15.70 -6.58 -13.88
CA PRO A 127 -15.01 -7.71 -13.30
C PRO A 127 -14.23 -8.49 -14.34
N THR A 128 -13.34 -9.34 -13.83
CA THR A 128 -12.68 -10.41 -14.59
C THR A 128 -13.19 -11.75 -14.09
N GLU A 129 -13.73 -12.56 -14.98
CA GLU A 129 -14.14 -13.93 -14.68
C GLU A 129 -13.01 -14.89 -14.97
N LEU A 130 -12.67 -15.71 -13.99
CA LEU A 130 -11.64 -16.74 -14.13
C LEU A 130 -12.22 -18.14 -13.85
N SER A 131 -11.82 -19.09 -14.66
CA SER A 131 -12.02 -20.51 -14.40
C SER A 131 -10.75 -21.08 -13.79
N ILE A 132 -10.80 -21.46 -12.52
CA ILE A 132 -9.70 -22.10 -11.83
C ILE A 132 -9.96 -23.59 -11.66
N GLN A 133 -8.91 -24.40 -11.90
CA GLN A 133 -8.99 -25.84 -11.64
C GLN A 133 -8.65 -26.08 -10.17
N THR A 134 -9.60 -26.61 -9.42
CA THR A 134 -9.41 -27.06 -8.05
C THR A 134 -9.37 -28.60 -7.96
N LYS A 135 -9.07 -29.14 -6.80
CA LYS A 135 -9.10 -30.61 -6.59
C LYS A 135 -10.49 -31.18 -6.76
N ASP A 136 -11.52 -30.36 -6.58
CA ASP A 136 -12.93 -30.74 -6.62
C ASP A 136 -13.61 -30.43 -7.98
N GLY A 137 -12.84 -29.88 -8.94
CA GLY A 137 -13.31 -29.53 -10.29
C GLY A 137 -13.00 -28.09 -10.70
N ALA A 138 -13.59 -27.67 -11.82
CA ALA A 138 -13.47 -26.29 -12.29
C ALA A 138 -14.41 -25.38 -11.49
N GLN A 139 -13.86 -24.31 -10.92
CA GLN A 139 -14.60 -23.27 -10.22
C GLN A 139 -14.49 -21.94 -10.96
N GLN A 140 -15.61 -21.27 -11.20
CA GLN A 140 -15.61 -19.89 -11.67
C GLN A 140 -15.54 -18.93 -10.49
N ILE A 141 -14.62 -18.00 -10.58
CA ILE A 141 -14.48 -16.90 -9.61
C ILE A 141 -14.61 -15.55 -10.34
N VAL A 142 -15.28 -14.60 -9.71
CA VAL A 142 -15.42 -13.22 -10.16
C VAL A 142 -14.48 -12.35 -9.36
N ILE A 143 -13.58 -11.65 -10.02
CA ILE A 143 -12.62 -10.74 -9.41
C ILE A 143 -12.86 -9.34 -9.97
N TRP A 144 -12.74 -8.33 -9.13
CA TRP A 144 -12.91 -6.92 -9.49
C TRP A 144 -11.57 -6.18 -9.39
N PRO A 145 -10.68 -6.31 -10.40
CA PRO A 145 -9.39 -5.65 -10.39
C PRO A 145 -9.51 -4.17 -10.77
N CYS A 146 -10.26 -3.43 -9.97
CA CYS A 146 -10.63 -2.06 -10.23
C CYS A 146 -10.76 -1.26 -8.95
N ALA A 147 -10.80 0.05 -9.08
CA ALA A 147 -11.02 0.99 -8.01
C ALA A 147 -11.99 2.10 -8.42
N LEU A 148 -12.64 2.69 -7.44
CA LEU A 148 -13.41 3.93 -7.60
C LEU A 148 -12.67 5.03 -6.85
N VAL A 149 -12.25 6.04 -7.57
CA VAL A 149 -11.46 7.16 -7.03
C VAL A 149 -12.40 8.35 -6.84
N THR A 150 -12.50 8.83 -5.61
CA THR A 150 -13.31 10.02 -5.27
C THR A 150 -12.39 11.21 -5.01
N TYR A 151 -12.63 12.30 -5.72
CA TYR A 151 -11.95 13.58 -5.52
C TYR A 151 -12.90 14.73 -5.74
N GLN A 152 -12.98 15.67 -4.79
CA GLN A 152 -13.87 16.84 -4.83
C GLN A 152 -15.33 16.48 -5.20
N GLY A 153 -15.84 15.39 -4.62
CA GLY A 153 -17.21 14.91 -4.85
C GLY A 153 -17.46 14.27 -6.21
N LYS A 154 -16.43 14.08 -7.04
CA LYS A 154 -16.51 13.33 -8.31
C LYS A 154 -15.95 11.94 -8.11
N GLU A 155 -16.61 10.98 -8.73
CA GLU A 155 -16.17 9.58 -8.75
C GLU A 155 -15.68 9.20 -10.13
N LEU A 156 -14.51 8.55 -10.19
CA LEU A 156 -13.87 8.12 -11.42
C LEU A 156 -13.55 6.62 -11.30
N PRO A 157 -14.07 5.77 -12.22
CA PRO A 157 -13.69 4.37 -12.28
C PRO A 157 -12.25 4.23 -12.81
N LEU A 158 -11.50 3.32 -12.21
CA LEU A 158 -10.12 3.01 -12.56
C LEU A 158 -9.94 1.49 -12.67
N ASP A 159 -9.54 1.01 -13.84
CA ASP A 159 -9.11 -0.37 -14.01
C ASP A 159 -7.65 -0.53 -13.57
N LEU A 160 -7.37 -1.57 -12.76
CA LEU A 160 -6.02 -1.89 -12.28
C LEU A 160 -5.28 -2.85 -13.23
N LEU A 161 -5.99 -3.42 -14.20
CA LEU A 161 -5.40 -4.21 -15.28
C LEU A 161 -5.37 -3.36 -16.54
N ASP A 162 -4.18 -3.21 -17.13
CA ASP A 162 -4.04 -2.69 -18.47
C ASP A 162 -4.60 -3.72 -19.45
N THR A 163 -5.76 -3.44 -20.00
CA THR A 163 -6.34 -4.27 -21.04
C THR A 163 -5.55 -4.02 -22.31
N GLN A 164 -4.46 -4.76 -22.50
CA GLN A 164 -3.79 -4.80 -23.79
C GLN A 164 -4.80 -5.39 -24.81
N VAL A 165 -5.56 -4.50 -25.42
CA VAL A 165 -6.34 -4.85 -26.60
C VAL A 165 -5.32 -5.27 -27.65
N GLY A 166 -5.16 -6.57 -27.81
CA GLY A 166 -4.31 -7.12 -28.86
C GLY A 166 -4.71 -6.53 -30.21
N LYS A 167 -3.75 -5.82 -30.80
CA LYS A 167 -3.82 -5.46 -32.22
C LYS A 167 -3.50 -6.68 -33.07
#